data_2dbaa469ea1e6c64af454c886c6cf88c
#
_entry.id   2dbaa469ea1e6c64af454c886c6cf88c
#
_cell.length_a   1.000
_cell.length_b   1.000
_cell.length_c   1.000
_cell.angle_alpha   90.00
_cell.angle_beta   90.00
_cell.angle_gamma   90.00
#
_symmetry.space_group_name_H-M   'P 1'
#
loop_
_entity.id
_entity.type
_entity.pdbx_description
1 polymer ?
#
loop_
_entity_poly.entity_id
_entity_poly.type
_entity_poly.pdbx_seq_one_letter_code
_entity_poly.pdbx_strand_id
1 'polypeptide(L)'
;MDLNAPNDDKIEYMKAWLSRVPVGLALLFVAVQFPAVAQLAPTDPAREQQFLQRFVAAAIERTHHTVRYDPAYVRIPYPGGDVPQDTGVCTDEVIRSYRAVGVDLQKEVHEDMVQNFSAYPRSWRWLLARPDSNIDHRRVPNLMVFFKRRGQALPITNRIENYSPGDIVTWDLGGGVPHIGMVVDRKAPQTGRYMIVHNIGQGPKLEDVLFNWKITGHYRYFGPSS
;
A
#
# COMPACT_ATOMS: atom_id res chain seq x y z
N MET A 1 -31.01 22.41 -68.30
CA MET A 1 -31.20 23.36 -67.20
C MET A 1 -30.17 22.93 -66.14
N ASP A 2 -29.02 23.59 -66.19
CA ASP A 2 -27.93 23.37 -65.24
C ASP A 2 -28.13 24.19 -64.00
N LEU A 3 -28.29 23.51 -62.86
CA LEU A 3 -28.44 24.10 -61.53
C LEU A 3 -27.16 23.89 -60.71
N ASN A 4 -26.03 24.48 -61.11
CA ASN A 4 -24.85 24.51 -60.26
C ASN A 4 -23.86 25.58 -60.77
N ALA A 5 -24.18 26.85 -60.57
CA ALA A 5 -23.22 27.94 -60.62
C ALA A 5 -22.95 28.43 -59.19
N PRO A 6 -21.71 28.54 -58.73
CA PRO A 6 -21.43 29.11 -57.40
C PRO A 6 -21.67 30.59 -57.42
N ASN A 7 -22.38 31.06 -56.38
CA ASN A 7 -22.79 32.45 -56.19
C ASN A 7 -21.57 33.29 -55.79
N ASP A 8 -21.02 34.04 -56.74
CA ASP A 8 -19.83 34.89 -56.56
C ASP A 8 -19.99 36.00 -55.51
N ASP A 9 -21.20 36.35 -55.17
CA ASP A 9 -21.50 37.36 -54.13
C ASP A 9 -21.11 36.95 -52.70
N LYS A 10 -21.04 35.65 -52.42
CA LYS A 10 -20.58 35.15 -51.12
C LYS A 10 -19.05 35.20 -50.92
N ILE A 11 -18.32 35.15 -52.00
CA ILE A 11 -16.86 35.19 -51.98
C ILE A 11 -16.38 36.63 -51.74
N GLU A 12 -17.05 37.61 -52.30
CA GLU A 12 -16.76 39.04 -52.11
C GLU A 12 -17.09 39.47 -50.67
N TYR A 13 -18.18 38.99 -50.07
CA TYR A 13 -18.54 39.28 -48.68
C TYR A 13 -17.53 38.73 -47.67
N MET A 14 -16.99 37.57 -47.94
CA MET A 14 -15.94 36.95 -47.08
C MET A 14 -14.61 37.70 -47.16
N LYS A 15 -14.22 38.23 -48.32
CA LYS A 15 -13.02 39.05 -48.47
C LYS A 15 -13.11 40.38 -47.75
N ALA A 16 -14.29 41.04 -47.74
CA ALA A 16 -14.54 42.31 -47.06
C ALA A 16 -14.52 42.16 -45.51
N TRP A 17 -14.84 40.97 -44.97
CA TRP A 17 -14.87 40.72 -43.53
C TRP A 17 -13.44 40.45 -42.95
N LEU A 18 -12.54 39.84 -43.72
CA LEU A 18 -11.18 39.55 -43.32
C LEU A 18 -10.23 40.76 -43.27
N SER A 19 -10.62 41.88 -43.90
CA SER A 19 -9.81 43.11 -43.92
C SER A 19 -10.07 44.07 -42.76
N ARG A 20 -10.95 43.73 -41.82
CA ARG A 20 -11.35 44.59 -40.65
C ARG A 20 -10.99 44.00 -39.28
N VAL A 21 -10.15 42.96 -39.20
CA VAL A 21 -9.69 42.45 -37.91
C VAL A 21 -8.45 43.26 -37.52
N PRO A 22 -8.45 44.03 -36.43
CA PRO A 22 -7.26 44.74 -36.01
C PRO A 22 -6.20 43.71 -35.59
N VAL A 23 -5.00 43.84 -36.14
CA VAL A 23 -3.81 43.08 -35.74
C VAL A 23 -3.44 43.53 -34.35
N GLY A 24 -3.93 42.80 -33.32
CA GLY A 24 -3.73 43.16 -31.93
C GLY A 24 -4.21 42.07 -30.95
N LEU A 25 -4.33 40.83 -31.40
CA LEU A 25 -4.64 39.74 -30.48
C LEU A 25 -3.30 39.16 -29.95
N ALA A 26 -2.80 39.72 -28.84
CA ALA A 26 -1.73 39.11 -28.07
C ALA A 26 -2.23 37.74 -27.57
N LEU A 27 -1.73 36.67 -28.15
CA LEU A 27 -1.92 35.31 -27.65
C LEU A 27 -1.25 35.22 -26.26
N LEU A 28 -2.04 35.43 -25.21
CA LEU A 28 -1.65 35.05 -23.85
C LEU A 28 -1.56 33.53 -23.82
N PHE A 29 -0.36 33.00 -24.00
CA PHE A 29 -0.05 31.64 -23.64
C PHE A 29 -0.15 31.52 -22.10
N VAL A 30 -1.31 31.13 -21.63
CA VAL A 30 -1.42 30.61 -20.25
C VAL A 30 -0.66 29.30 -20.21
N ALA A 31 0.56 29.34 -19.73
CA ALA A 31 1.31 28.15 -19.40
C ALA A 31 0.56 27.42 -18.27
N VAL A 32 -0.21 26.42 -18.62
CA VAL A 32 -0.78 25.47 -17.65
C VAL A 32 0.41 24.74 -17.06
N GLN A 33 0.87 25.17 -15.89
CA GLN A 33 1.84 24.44 -15.11
C GLN A 33 1.15 23.20 -14.56
N PHE A 34 1.39 22.04 -15.18
CA PHE A 34 1.06 20.77 -14.57
C PHE A 34 1.91 20.66 -13.29
N PRO A 35 1.30 20.29 -12.14
CA PRO A 35 2.08 20.04 -10.96
C PRO A 35 3.10 18.94 -11.31
N ALA A 36 4.37 19.20 -11.06
CA ALA A 36 5.41 18.21 -11.21
C ALA A 36 5.00 16.96 -10.41
N VAL A 37 4.76 15.86 -11.11
CA VAL A 37 4.64 14.56 -10.46
C VAL A 37 5.95 14.39 -9.70
N ALA A 38 5.87 14.38 -8.37
CA ALA A 38 7.02 14.16 -7.51
C ALA A 38 7.65 12.83 -7.96
N GLN A 39 8.75 12.93 -8.68
CA GLN A 39 9.53 11.78 -9.12
C GLN A 39 10.11 11.19 -7.83
N LEU A 40 9.62 10.01 -7.42
CA LEU A 40 10.21 9.25 -6.34
C LEU A 40 11.71 9.19 -6.61
N ALA A 41 12.50 9.59 -5.63
CA ALA A 41 13.97 9.52 -5.74
C ALA A 41 14.36 8.09 -6.14
N PRO A 42 15.36 7.91 -7.02
CA PRO A 42 15.81 6.58 -7.39
C PRO A 42 16.16 5.80 -6.13
N THR A 43 15.45 4.70 -5.91
CA THR A 43 15.73 3.80 -4.79
C THR A 43 17.09 3.13 -5.04
N ASP A 44 17.91 3.05 -4.01
CA ASP A 44 19.19 2.32 -4.08
C ASP A 44 18.88 0.81 -3.95
N PRO A 45 19.06 0.00 -5.01
CA PRO A 45 18.75 -1.43 -4.99
C PRO A 45 19.53 -2.20 -3.92
N ALA A 46 20.75 -1.77 -3.59
CA ALA A 46 21.55 -2.41 -2.55
C ALA A 46 20.96 -2.15 -1.15
N ARG A 47 20.49 -0.93 -0.92
CA ARG A 47 19.80 -0.56 0.33
C ARG A 47 18.47 -1.32 0.49
N GLU A 48 17.69 -1.43 -0.58
CA GLU A 48 16.45 -2.21 -0.58
C GLU A 48 16.73 -3.68 -0.27
N GLN A 49 17.71 -4.29 -0.93
CA GLN A 49 18.08 -5.68 -0.69
C GLN A 49 18.55 -5.90 0.74
N GLN A 50 19.37 -5.01 1.30
CA GLN A 50 19.81 -5.08 2.70
C GLN A 50 18.62 -4.95 3.66
N PHE A 51 17.68 -4.04 3.37
CA PHE A 51 16.45 -3.90 4.15
C PHE A 51 15.65 -5.20 4.16
N LEU A 52 15.40 -5.80 2.99
CA LEU A 52 14.64 -7.05 2.87
C LEU A 52 15.31 -8.20 3.62
N GLN A 53 16.63 -8.34 3.52
CA GLN A 53 17.35 -9.38 4.27
C GLN A 53 17.17 -9.23 5.79
N ARG A 54 17.30 -8.00 6.32
CA ARG A 54 17.10 -7.73 7.74
C ARG A 54 15.64 -7.92 8.16
N PHE A 55 14.69 -7.50 7.32
CA PHE A 55 13.26 -7.66 7.60
C PHE A 55 12.84 -9.13 7.63
N VAL A 56 13.30 -9.92 6.66
CA VAL A 56 13.06 -11.37 6.61
C VAL A 56 13.66 -12.08 7.83
N ALA A 57 14.89 -11.73 8.22
CA ALA A 57 15.52 -12.27 9.43
C ALA A 57 14.70 -11.90 10.69
N ALA A 58 14.24 -10.67 10.79
CA ALA A 58 13.39 -10.21 11.89
C ALA A 58 12.04 -10.95 11.92
N ALA A 59 11.43 -11.22 10.77
CA ALA A 59 10.20 -11.98 10.67
C ALA A 59 10.40 -13.45 11.16
N ILE A 60 11.48 -14.10 10.73
CA ILE A 60 11.81 -15.46 11.18
C ILE A 60 12.06 -15.47 12.69
N GLU A 61 12.78 -14.48 13.22
CA GLU A 61 13.05 -14.37 14.66
C GLU A 61 11.76 -14.35 15.49
N ARG A 62 10.67 -13.77 14.96
CA ARG A 62 9.37 -13.78 15.64
C ARG A 62 8.88 -15.19 15.96
N THR A 63 9.20 -16.18 15.15
CA THR A 63 8.78 -17.57 15.37
C THR A 63 9.41 -18.24 16.60
N HIS A 64 10.43 -17.64 17.18
CA HIS A 64 11.07 -18.10 18.42
C HIS A 64 10.42 -17.53 19.68
N HIS A 65 9.43 -16.64 19.55
CA HIS A 65 8.72 -16.02 20.68
C HIS A 65 7.42 -16.76 20.99
N THR A 66 7.15 -16.96 22.28
CA THR A 66 5.84 -17.42 22.73
C THR A 66 4.90 -16.22 22.83
N VAL A 67 3.88 -16.20 22.00
CA VAL A 67 2.89 -15.11 21.93
C VAL A 67 1.49 -15.70 22.03
N ARG A 68 0.74 -15.30 23.07
CA ARG A 68 -0.67 -15.62 23.21
C ARG A 68 -1.48 -14.71 22.28
N TYR A 69 -2.38 -15.29 21.49
CA TYR A 69 -3.23 -14.52 20.58
C TYR A 69 -4.24 -13.70 21.38
N ASP A 70 -4.16 -12.38 21.28
CA ASP A 70 -5.01 -11.46 22.02
C ASP A 70 -5.39 -10.23 21.19
N PRO A 71 -6.64 -10.14 20.70
CA PRO A 71 -7.11 -9.00 19.92
C PRO A 71 -7.61 -7.82 20.79
N ALA A 72 -7.47 -7.89 22.10
CA ALA A 72 -7.97 -6.86 22.99
C ALA A 72 -7.40 -5.48 22.66
N TYR A 73 -8.23 -4.46 22.86
CA TYR A 73 -7.79 -3.08 22.78
C TYR A 73 -6.91 -2.74 23.99
N VAL A 74 -5.72 -2.22 23.73
CA VAL A 74 -4.77 -1.80 24.74
C VAL A 74 -4.35 -0.35 24.47
N ARG A 75 -4.32 0.48 25.50
CA ARG A 75 -3.68 1.80 25.42
C ARG A 75 -2.18 1.62 25.48
N ILE A 76 -1.49 2.15 24.48
CA ILE A 76 -0.03 2.04 24.33
C ILE A 76 0.58 3.42 24.14
N PRO A 77 1.85 3.64 24.47
CA PRO A 77 2.55 4.89 24.16
C PRO A 77 2.52 5.20 22.66
N TYR A 78 2.71 6.46 22.32
CA TYR A 78 2.84 6.92 20.94
C TYR A 78 3.94 7.98 20.85
N PRO A 79 4.85 7.91 19.86
CA PRO A 79 5.08 6.78 18.94
C PRO A 79 5.81 5.61 19.61
N GLY A 80 5.96 4.49 18.88
CA GLY A 80 6.78 3.35 19.29
C GLY A 80 6.14 2.41 20.32
N GLY A 81 4.84 2.62 20.62
CA GLY A 81 4.12 1.75 21.55
C GLY A 81 3.88 0.35 21.03
N ASP A 82 3.84 -0.63 21.94
CA ASP A 82 3.55 -2.03 21.65
C ASP A 82 2.59 -2.58 22.73
N VAL A 83 1.85 -3.62 22.37
CA VAL A 83 1.13 -4.46 23.33
C VAL A 83 2.13 -5.30 24.13
N PRO A 84 1.74 -5.92 25.27
CA PRO A 84 2.65 -6.79 26.02
C PRO A 84 3.35 -7.81 25.11
N GLN A 85 4.65 -8.03 25.35
CA GLN A 85 5.51 -8.83 24.47
C GLN A 85 5.04 -10.27 24.28
N ASP A 86 4.38 -10.82 25.30
CA ASP A 86 3.80 -12.17 25.33
C ASP A 86 2.39 -12.25 24.73
N THR A 87 1.86 -11.14 24.17
CA THR A 87 0.57 -11.09 23.52
C THR A 87 0.67 -10.46 22.13
N GLY A 88 -0.31 -10.73 21.27
CA GLY A 88 -0.38 -10.12 19.96
C GLY A 88 -1.31 -10.87 19.01
N VAL A 89 -1.51 -10.28 17.83
CA VAL A 89 -2.25 -10.86 16.71
C VAL A 89 -1.38 -10.86 15.45
N CYS A 90 -1.94 -11.27 14.31
CA CYS A 90 -1.19 -11.33 13.04
C CYS A 90 -0.50 -10.02 12.65
N THR A 91 -1.13 -8.87 12.90
CA THR A 91 -0.55 -7.56 12.61
C THR A 91 0.61 -7.21 13.53
N ASP A 92 0.58 -7.64 14.80
CA ASP A 92 1.64 -7.33 15.75
C ASP A 92 2.96 -8.00 15.34
N GLU A 93 2.92 -9.18 14.70
CA GLU A 93 4.12 -9.82 14.17
C GLU A 93 4.74 -9.01 13.02
N VAL A 94 3.91 -8.45 12.13
CA VAL A 94 4.37 -7.56 11.05
C VAL A 94 4.95 -6.27 11.62
N ILE A 95 4.25 -5.63 12.58
CA ILE A 95 4.68 -4.39 13.24
C ILE A 95 6.03 -4.57 13.92
N ARG A 96 6.20 -5.65 14.68
CA ARG A 96 7.44 -5.96 15.39
C ARG A 96 8.61 -6.26 14.45
N SER A 97 8.34 -6.94 13.32
CA SER A 97 9.35 -7.19 12.30
C SER A 97 9.81 -5.90 11.63
N TYR A 98 8.91 -4.98 11.31
CA TYR A 98 9.27 -3.64 10.81
C TYR A 98 10.03 -2.82 11.84
N ARG A 99 9.63 -2.87 13.10
CA ARG A 99 10.32 -2.15 14.19
C ARG A 99 11.76 -2.61 14.36
N ALA A 100 12.03 -3.90 14.23
CA ALA A 100 13.38 -4.47 14.29
C ALA A 100 14.31 -3.93 13.19
N VAL A 101 13.76 -3.41 12.09
CA VAL A 101 14.52 -2.77 11.00
C VAL A 101 14.42 -1.24 11.02
N GLY A 102 13.89 -0.65 12.10
CA GLY A 102 13.84 0.79 12.31
C GLY A 102 12.60 1.49 11.75
N VAL A 103 11.56 0.76 11.37
CA VAL A 103 10.29 1.32 10.87
C VAL A 103 9.21 1.19 11.93
N ASP A 104 8.64 2.31 12.37
CA ASP A 104 7.53 2.36 13.32
C ASP A 104 6.18 2.43 12.58
N LEU A 105 5.58 1.27 12.30
CA LEU A 105 4.29 1.21 11.64
C LEU A 105 3.15 1.85 12.47
N GLN A 106 3.26 1.93 13.80
CA GLN A 106 2.29 2.66 14.61
C GLN A 106 2.25 4.13 14.18
N LYS A 107 3.42 4.76 14.12
CA LYS A 107 3.59 6.15 13.71
C LYS A 107 3.14 6.36 12.26
N GLU A 108 3.72 5.58 11.34
CA GLU A 108 3.50 5.73 9.90
C GLU A 108 2.02 5.61 9.50
N VAL A 109 1.33 4.56 10.01
CA VAL A 109 -0.08 4.32 9.71
C VAL A 109 -0.97 5.40 10.34
N HIS A 110 -0.72 5.74 11.60
CA HIS A 110 -1.52 6.76 12.29
C HIS A 110 -1.41 8.13 11.60
N GLU A 111 -0.21 8.58 11.27
CA GLU A 111 0.02 9.86 10.58
C GLU A 111 -0.60 9.89 9.18
N ASP A 112 -0.49 8.79 8.39
CA ASP A 112 -1.19 8.73 7.10
C ASP A 112 -2.72 8.74 7.26
N MET A 113 -3.25 8.06 8.30
CA MET A 113 -4.69 8.09 8.61
C MET A 113 -5.16 9.48 9.04
N VAL A 114 -4.41 10.22 9.85
CA VAL A 114 -4.75 11.59 10.24
C VAL A 114 -4.88 12.49 9.01
N GLN A 115 -3.96 12.36 8.06
CA GLN A 115 -3.95 13.19 6.85
C GLN A 115 -4.96 12.74 5.79
N ASN A 116 -5.32 11.45 5.76
CA ASN A 116 -6.08 10.83 4.67
C ASN A 116 -7.20 9.92 5.18
N PHE A 117 -7.87 10.29 6.25
CA PHE A 117 -8.83 9.42 6.94
C PHE A 117 -9.95 8.88 6.05
N SER A 118 -10.38 9.65 5.06
CA SER A 118 -11.40 9.23 4.09
C SER A 118 -10.99 8.06 3.18
N ALA A 119 -9.69 7.83 3.02
CA ALA A 119 -9.16 6.73 2.23
C ALA A 119 -9.22 5.38 2.96
N TYR A 120 -9.39 5.41 4.28
CA TYR A 120 -9.38 4.20 5.12
C TYR A 120 -10.77 3.62 5.32
N PRO A 121 -10.89 2.28 5.55
CA PRO A 121 -12.17 1.62 5.68
C PRO A 121 -12.98 2.15 6.87
N ARG A 122 -14.23 2.52 6.61
CA ARG A 122 -15.19 3.00 7.60
C ARG A 122 -16.34 1.99 7.77
N SER A 123 -16.02 0.69 7.79
CA SER A 123 -17.05 -0.33 7.92
C SER A 123 -17.69 -0.28 9.32
N TRP A 124 -18.96 -0.69 9.43
CA TRP A 124 -19.71 -0.74 10.68
C TRP A 124 -19.02 -1.56 11.78
N ARG A 125 -18.19 -2.56 11.41
CA ARG A 125 -17.39 -3.36 12.36
C ARG A 125 -16.26 -2.56 13.02
N TRP A 126 -15.87 -1.43 12.40
CA TRP A 126 -14.69 -0.65 12.80
C TRP A 126 -15.04 0.84 12.82
N LEU A 127 -16.26 1.20 13.28
CA LEU A 127 -16.71 2.58 13.36
C LEU A 127 -15.74 3.42 14.19
N LEU A 128 -14.66 3.84 13.54
CA LEU A 128 -13.79 4.88 14.03
C LEU A 128 -14.35 6.21 13.57
N ALA A 129 -14.74 7.03 14.54
CA ALA A 129 -15.10 8.42 14.26
C ALA A 129 -13.85 9.25 13.91
N ARG A 130 -12.67 8.78 14.30
CA ARG A 130 -11.37 9.44 14.14
C ARG A 130 -10.24 8.40 14.19
N PRO A 131 -9.01 8.75 13.70
CA PRO A 131 -7.82 7.93 13.92
C PRO A 131 -7.54 7.69 15.40
N ASP A 132 -7.03 6.50 15.71
CA ASP A 132 -6.66 6.08 17.08
C ASP A 132 -5.31 5.36 17.03
N SER A 133 -4.27 6.01 17.55
CA SER A 133 -2.88 5.52 17.54
C SER A 133 -2.69 4.18 18.27
N ASN A 134 -3.63 3.78 19.14
CA ASN A 134 -3.55 2.51 19.85
C ASN A 134 -3.92 1.30 18.98
N ILE A 135 -4.72 1.50 17.89
CA ILE A 135 -5.32 0.38 17.15
C ILE A 135 -5.22 0.52 15.62
N ASP A 136 -4.94 1.69 15.09
CA ASP A 136 -4.93 1.96 13.65
C ASP A 136 -4.04 0.97 12.90
N HIS A 137 -2.79 0.79 13.35
CA HIS A 137 -1.78 -0.11 12.79
C HIS A 137 -2.04 -1.60 13.08
N ARG A 138 -2.91 -1.92 14.05
CA ARG A 138 -3.25 -3.30 14.42
C ARG A 138 -4.44 -3.88 13.64
N ARG A 139 -4.90 -3.18 12.59
CA ARG A 139 -6.02 -3.60 11.73
C ARG A 139 -5.54 -3.92 10.32
N VAL A 140 -5.72 -5.16 9.89
CA VAL A 140 -5.31 -5.60 8.54
C VAL A 140 -5.88 -4.70 7.44
N PRO A 141 -7.18 -4.31 7.43
CA PRO A 141 -7.70 -3.43 6.39
C PRO A 141 -7.02 -2.05 6.34
N ASN A 142 -6.57 -1.52 7.48
CA ASN A 142 -5.83 -0.26 7.51
C ASN A 142 -4.41 -0.45 6.94
N LEU A 143 -3.72 -1.53 7.31
CA LEU A 143 -2.41 -1.87 6.75
C LEU A 143 -2.47 -2.07 5.23
N MET A 144 -3.55 -2.70 4.71
CA MET A 144 -3.75 -2.85 3.26
C MET A 144 -3.81 -1.49 2.55
N VAL A 145 -4.56 -0.53 3.11
CA VAL A 145 -4.63 0.83 2.55
C VAL A 145 -3.28 1.53 2.67
N PHE A 146 -2.65 1.45 3.83
CA PHE A 146 -1.34 2.05 4.06
C PHE A 146 -0.29 1.54 3.07
N PHE A 147 -0.11 0.22 2.95
CA PHE A 147 0.88 -0.36 2.03
C PHE A 147 0.58 -0.05 0.56
N LYS A 148 -0.70 0.05 0.17
CA LYS A 148 -1.08 0.49 -1.17
C LYS A 148 -0.70 1.96 -1.43
N ARG A 149 -0.77 2.81 -0.42
CA ARG A 149 -0.55 4.26 -0.54
C ARG A 149 0.92 4.65 -0.39
N ARG A 150 1.63 3.99 0.52
CA ARG A 150 3.00 4.36 0.94
C ARG A 150 4.06 3.37 0.49
N GLY A 151 3.65 2.18 0.09
CA GLY A 151 4.49 1.12 -0.46
C GLY A 151 4.17 0.84 -1.93
N GLN A 152 4.39 -0.41 -2.31
CA GLN A 152 4.11 -0.94 -3.63
C GLN A 152 2.99 -1.99 -3.51
N ALA A 153 1.87 -1.79 -4.22
CA ALA A 153 0.88 -2.83 -4.44
C ALA A 153 1.34 -3.71 -5.62
N LEU A 154 1.47 -4.99 -5.37
CA LEU A 154 1.93 -5.99 -6.34
C LEU A 154 0.75 -6.81 -6.89
N PRO A 155 0.87 -7.41 -8.08
CA PRO A 155 -0.19 -8.24 -8.64
C PRO A 155 -0.50 -9.44 -7.74
N ILE A 156 -1.79 -9.72 -7.55
CA ILE A 156 -2.27 -10.95 -6.92
C ILE A 156 -2.37 -12.01 -8.01
N THR A 157 -1.64 -13.12 -7.86
CA THR A 157 -1.62 -14.23 -8.82
C THR A 157 -1.59 -15.57 -8.09
N ASN A 158 -1.78 -16.67 -8.84
CA ASN A 158 -1.58 -18.03 -8.33
C ASN A 158 -0.21 -18.60 -8.71
N ARG A 159 0.74 -17.74 -9.11
CA ARG A 159 2.08 -18.13 -9.54
C ARG A 159 3.07 -17.84 -8.43
N ILE A 160 3.77 -18.89 -7.99
CA ILE A 160 4.73 -18.81 -6.86
C ILE A 160 5.89 -17.83 -7.15
N GLU A 161 6.26 -17.68 -8.43
CA GLU A 161 7.37 -16.84 -8.88
C GLU A 161 7.11 -15.35 -8.67
N ASN A 162 5.84 -14.97 -8.47
CA ASN A 162 5.47 -13.57 -8.26
C ASN A 162 5.59 -13.12 -6.80
N TYR A 163 5.87 -14.05 -5.87
CA TYR A 163 6.03 -13.76 -4.44
C TYR A 163 7.48 -13.95 -4.03
N SER A 164 8.03 -12.94 -3.37
CA SER A 164 9.45 -12.90 -2.99
C SER A 164 9.62 -12.65 -1.50
N PRO A 165 10.74 -13.08 -0.91
CA PRO A 165 11.05 -12.77 0.48
C PRO A 165 10.97 -11.27 0.77
N GLY A 166 10.31 -10.91 1.86
CA GLY A 166 10.02 -9.54 2.26
C GLY A 166 8.68 -8.99 1.76
N ASP A 167 7.95 -9.73 0.93
CA ASP A 167 6.58 -9.36 0.56
C ASP A 167 5.62 -9.55 1.74
N ILE A 168 4.65 -8.64 1.83
CA ILE A 168 3.52 -8.71 2.75
C ILE A 168 2.31 -9.24 1.98
N VAL A 169 1.67 -10.27 2.50
CA VAL A 169 0.46 -10.83 1.90
C VAL A 169 -0.69 -10.75 2.89
N THR A 170 -1.88 -10.46 2.39
CA THR A 170 -3.12 -10.48 3.17
C THR A 170 -4.11 -11.47 2.57
N TRP A 171 -4.93 -12.06 3.42
CA TRP A 171 -5.93 -13.07 3.05
C TRP A 171 -7.30 -12.78 3.66
N ASP A 172 -8.33 -13.37 3.08
CA ASP A 172 -9.61 -13.67 3.73
C ASP A 172 -9.59 -15.15 4.14
N LEU A 173 -9.59 -15.41 5.44
CA LEU A 173 -9.63 -16.78 6.00
C LEU A 173 -10.99 -17.46 5.82
N GLY A 174 -11.96 -16.76 5.24
CA GLY A 174 -13.36 -17.15 5.10
C GLY A 174 -14.27 -16.22 5.90
N GLY A 175 -15.46 -15.94 5.34
CA GLY A 175 -16.46 -15.08 6.00
C GLY A 175 -16.03 -13.61 6.19
N GLY A 176 -15.01 -13.13 5.47
CA GLY A 176 -14.51 -11.77 5.60
C GLY A 176 -13.57 -11.58 6.80
N VAL A 177 -12.97 -12.65 7.32
CA VAL A 177 -11.96 -12.57 8.39
C VAL A 177 -10.60 -12.23 7.79
N PRO A 178 -10.08 -10.99 7.99
CA PRO A 178 -8.84 -10.57 7.38
C PRO A 178 -7.63 -11.14 8.13
N HIS A 179 -6.60 -11.49 7.39
CA HIS A 179 -5.34 -12.00 7.92
C HIS A 179 -4.16 -11.41 7.17
N ILE A 180 -2.96 -11.42 7.79
CA ILE A 180 -1.73 -10.86 7.22
C ILE A 180 -0.52 -11.71 7.64
N GLY A 181 0.48 -11.78 6.75
CA GLY A 181 1.75 -12.44 7.02
C GLY A 181 2.86 -11.94 6.11
N MET A 182 4.06 -12.45 6.33
CA MET A 182 5.30 -12.06 5.68
C MET A 182 5.90 -13.24 4.94
N VAL A 183 6.22 -13.05 3.66
CA VAL A 183 6.97 -14.04 2.86
C VAL A 183 8.43 -14.02 3.31
N VAL A 184 9.01 -15.20 3.60
CA VAL A 184 10.40 -15.30 4.03
C VAL A 184 11.23 -16.17 3.09
N ASP A 185 12.56 -16.15 3.24
CA ASP A 185 13.53 -16.85 2.38
C ASP A 185 13.66 -18.35 2.66
N ARG A 186 12.73 -18.93 3.38
CA ARG A 186 12.63 -20.37 3.61
C ARG A 186 11.65 -21.00 2.64
N LYS A 187 12.05 -22.08 1.98
CA LYS A 187 11.20 -22.84 1.07
C LYS A 187 10.68 -24.12 1.71
N ALA A 188 9.40 -24.39 1.51
CA ALA A 188 8.78 -25.63 1.92
C ALA A 188 9.32 -26.79 1.06
N PRO A 189 9.83 -27.86 1.67
CA PRO A 189 10.47 -28.97 0.93
C PRO A 189 9.54 -29.66 -0.07
N GLN A 190 8.24 -29.73 0.24
CA GLN A 190 7.25 -30.47 -0.55
C GLN A 190 6.76 -29.66 -1.77
N THR A 191 6.72 -28.34 -1.66
CA THR A 191 6.10 -27.47 -2.68
C THR A 191 7.08 -26.54 -3.38
N GLY A 192 8.27 -26.31 -2.79
CA GLY A 192 9.25 -25.35 -3.25
C GLY A 192 8.83 -23.88 -3.08
N ARG A 193 7.65 -23.63 -2.48
CA ARG A 193 7.14 -22.28 -2.21
C ARG A 193 7.89 -21.63 -1.07
N TYR A 194 7.99 -20.31 -1.11
CA TYR A 194 8.40 -19.54 0.06
C TYR A 194 7.36 -19.68 1.18
N MET A 195 7.86 -19.92 2.39
CA MET A 195 7.03 -20.04 3.58
C MET A 195 6.61 -18.65 4.10
N ILE A 196 5.59 -18.65 4.91
CA ILE A 196 4.99 -17.44 5.50
C ILE A 196 5.23 -17.45 7.01
N VAL A 197 5.66 -16.31 7.53
CA VAL A 197 5.59 -16.04 8.98
C VAL A 197 4.29 -15.29 9.25
N HIS A 198 3.46 -15.85 10.11
CA HIS A 198 2.18 -15.29 10.53
C HIS A 198 1.76 -15.79 11.91
N ASN A 199 0.68 -15.21 12.48
CA ASN A 199 0.07 -15.68 13.73
C ASN A 199 -1.44 -15.81 13.54
N ILE A 200 -1.95 -17.03 13.50
CA ILE A 200 -3.38 -17.35 13.31
C ILE A 200 -4.06 -17.86 14.59
N GLY A 201 -3.46 -17.63 15.76
CA GLY A 201 -4.06 -17.99 17.04
C GLY A 201 -3.19 -18.84 17.97
N GLN A 202 -2.10 -19.43 17.45
CA GLN A 202 -1.19 -20.28 18.21
C GLN A 202 0.22 -19.70 18.39
N GLY A 203 0.34 -18.38 18.34
CA GLY A 203 1.62 -17.69 18.27
C GLY A 203 2.17 -17.62 16.84
N PRO A 204 3.28 -16.89 16.65
CA PRO A 204 3.93 -16.75 15.34
C PRO A 204 4.51 -18.09 14.88
N LYS A 205 4.22 -18.45 13.62
CA LYS A 205 4.67 -19.71 13.00
C LYS A 205 5.20 -19.47 11.60
N LEU A 206 6.07 -20.38 11.16
CA LEU A 206 6.58 -20.47 9.81
C LEU A 206 5.87 -21.63 9.10
N GLU A 207 5.00 -21.32 8.13
CA GLU A 207 4.13 -22.31 7.49
C GLU A 207 4.05 -22.12 5.98
N ASP A 208 3.77 -23.20 5.23
CA ASP A 208 3.54 -23.20 3.79
C ASP A 208 2.05 -22.95 3.50
N VAL A 209 1.60 -21.71 3.68
CA VAL A 209 0.17 -21.34 3.61
C VAL A 209 -0.16 -20.29 2.56
N LEU A 210 0.80 -19.92 1.70
CA LEU A 210 0.64 -18.81 0.75
C LEU A 210 -0.69 -18.86 -0.03
N PHE A 211 -1.12 -20.03 -0.48
CA PHE A 211 -2.32 -20.22 -1.27
C PHE A 211 -3.45 -20.98 -0.54
N ASN A 212 -3.38 -21.09 0.78
CA ASN A 212 -4.40 -21.81 1.55
C ASN A 212 -5.73 -21.06 1.64
N TRP A 213 -5.70 -19.72 1.47
CA TRP A 213 -6.87 -18.85 1.54
C TRP A 213 -6.88 -17.86 0.38
N LYS A 214 -8.01 -17.18 0.19
CA LYS A 214 -8.15 -16.14 -0.82
C LYS A 214 -7.23 -14.97 -0.49
N ILE A 215 -6.20 -14.74 -1.33
CA ILE A 215 -5.33 -13.57 -1.22
C ILE A 215 -6.16 -12.32 -1.53
N THR A 216 -6.08 -11.31 -0.66
CA THR A 216 -6.78 -10.03 -0.78
C THR A 216 -5.83 -8.85 -1.01
N GLY A 217 -4.53 -9.05 -0.81
CA GLY A 217 -3.51 -8.06 -1.07
C GLY A 217 -2.10 -8.65 -1.12
N HIS A 218 -1.23 -7.98 -1.89
CA HIS A 218 0.19 -8.32 -2.05
C HIS A 218 0.98 -7.03 -2.12
N TYR A 219 1.94 -6.84 -1.23
CA TYR A 219 2.60 -5.54 -1.04
C TYR A 219 4.09 -5.70 -0.75
N ARG A 220 4.84 -4.61 -1.00
CA ARG A 220 6.21 -4.41 -0.54
C ARG A 220 6.37 -3.00 0.01
N TYR A 221 7.06 -2.88 1.14
CA TYR A 221 7.30 -1.59 1.78
C TYR A 221 8.69 -1.56 2.42
N PHE A 222 9.47 -0.53 2.14
CA PHE A 222 10.87 -0.40 2.58
C PHE A 222 11.04 0.63 3.70
N GLY A 223 9.94 1.07 4.31
CA GLY A 223 9.96 2.20 5.23
C GLY A 223 9.79 3.55 4.52
N PRO A 224 9.74 4.66 5.28
CA PRO A 224 9.61 5.99 4.70
C PRO A 224 10.84 6.33 3.86
N SER A 225 10.60 7.04 2.75
CA SER A 225 11.69 7.64 1.96
C SER A 225 12.38 8.69 2.82
N SER A 226 13.66 8.55 3.04
CA SER A 226 14.52 9.51 3.75
C SER A 226 14.80 10.74 2.91
#